data_2e4705642bf88a18ce400642e5615f11
#
_entry.id   2e4705642bf88a18ce400642e5615f11
#
_cell.length_a   1.000
_cell.length_b   1.000
_cell.length_c   1.000
_cell.angle_alpha   90.00
_cell.angle_beta   90.00
_cell.angle_gamma   90.00
#
_symmetry.space_group_name_H-M   'P 1'
#
loop_
_entity.id
_entity.type
_entity.pdbx_description
1 polymer ?
#
loop_
_entity_poly.entity_id
_entity_poly.type
_entity_poly.pdbx_seq_one_letter_code
_entity_poly.pdbx_strand_id
1 'polypeptide(L)'
;GSSHAMSVLIRAYHKSSEDKYLKAAIKALQPFSLSSKEGGFKAVFMNTYVWYEEYPTSPDSFVLNGFMYSLLGLYDLWKTLEHLDDEKNEHRKMLGSTGQKAKWLFGNGTRSLVAMLPFYDTGSGSTYDLRHFTMGGPPKLARWDYHSTHVNLMFVLSTVVENEADKETILEIAGRWQRYMIGQRADHN
;
A
#
# COMPACT_ATOMS: atom_id res chain seq x y z
N GLY A 1 11.83 4.33 4.00
CA GLY A 1 11.01 3.67 5.00
C GLY A 1 10.89 2.17 4.75
N SER A 2 10.34 1.46 5.73
CA SER A 2 10.13 0.00 5.66
C SER A 2 9.19 -0.45 4.56
N SER A 3 8.30 0.42 4.09
CA SER A 3 7.34 0.15 3.00
C SER A 3 8.00 -0.30 1.70
N HIS A 4 9.14 0.28 1.35
CA HIS A 4 9.90 -0.10 0.15
C HIS A 4 10.78 -1.34 0.34
N ALA A 5 11.11 -1.68 1.59
CA ALA A 5 12.11 -2.72 1.86
C ALA A 5 11.70 -4.08 1.29
N MET A 6 10.42 -4.44 1.38
CA MET A 6 9.93 -5.73 0.91
C MET A 6 10.09 -5.87 -0.61
N SER A 7 9.65 -4.89 -1.42
CA SER A 7 9.85 -4.90 -2.88
C SER A 7 11.32 -4.95 -3.26
N VAL A 8 12.18 -4.19 -2.57
CA VAL A 8 13.63 -4.20 -2.83
C VAL A 8 14.24 -5.57 -2.54
N LEU A 9 13.86 -6.20 -1.41
CA LEU A 9 14.33 -7.54 -1.05
C LEU A 9 13.89 -8.60 -2.07
N ILE A 10 12.65 -8.54 -2.52
CA ILE A 10 12.12 -9.45 -3.53
C ILE A 10 12.85 -9.27 -4.88
N ARG A 11 13.08 -8.04 -5.31
CA ARG A 11 13.87 -7.76 -6.53
C ARG A 11 15.31 -8.23 -6.41
N ALA A 12 15.93 -8.05 -5.23
CA ALA A 12 17.27 -8.57 -4.96
C ALA A 12 17.31 -10.11 -5.04
N TYR A 13 16.30 -10.79 -4.49
CA TYR A 13 16.14 -12.24 -4.61
C TYR A 13 16.06 -12.66 -6.08
N HIS A 14 15.17 -12.08 -6.88
CA HIS A 14 15.03 -12.42 -8.30
C HIS A 14 16.31 -12.17 -9.12
N LYS A 15 17.10 -11.16 -8.75
CA LYS A 15 18.34 -10.83 -9.46
C LYS A 15 19.52 -11.74 -9.06
N SER A 16 19.60 -12.14 -7.80
CA SER A 16 20.78 -12.85 -7.26
C SER A 16 20.52 -14.33 -7.00
N SER A 17 19.26 -14.76 -6.91
CA SER A 17 18.83 -16.09 -6.44
C SER A 17 19.32 -16.42 -5.02
N GLU A 18 19.68 -15.42 -4.21
CA GLU A 18 20.15 -15.63 -2.85
C GLU A 18 18.99 -15.68 -1.85
N ASP A 19 18.74 -16.83 -1.22
CA ASP A 19 17.66 -17.07 -0.25
C ASP A 19 17.61 -16.08 0.91
N LYS A 20 18.74 -15.46 1.26
CA LYS A 20 18.79 -14.48 2.35
C LYS A 20 17.82 -13.32 2.13
N TYR A 21 17.63 -12.88 0.87
CA TYR A 21 16.73 -11.80 0.56
C TYR A 21 15.25 -12.22 0.67
N LEU A 22 14.91 -13.43 0.21
CA LEU A 22 13.56 -13.97 0.39
C LEU A 22 13.23 -14.17 1.87
N LYS A 23 14.14 -14.74 2.64
CA LYS A 23 13.99 -14.90 4.10
C LYS A 23 13.80 -13.57 4.82
N ALA A 24 14.53 -12.53 4.40
CA ALA A 24 14.36 -11.18 4.95
C ALA A 24 13.00 -10.57 4.59
N ALA A 25 12.52 -10.74 3.34
CA ALA A 25 11.20 -10.29 2.91
C ALA A 25 10.07 -10.98 3.67
N ILE A 26 10.18 -12.29 3.91
CA ILE A 26 9.23 -13.07 4.73
C ILE A 26 9.19 -12.55 6.19
N LYS A 27 10.36 -12.25 6.77
CA LYS A 27 10.41 -11.65 8.11
C LYS A 27 9.76 -10.26 8.15
N ALA A 28 9.91 -9.46 7.09
CA ALA A 28 9.30 -8.13 6.97
C ALA A 28 7.76 -8.16 6.93
N LEU A 29 7.14 -9.34 6.76
CA LEU A 29 5.68 -9.50 6.82
C LEU A 29 5.12 -9.43 8.26
N GLN A 30 5.91 -9.77 9.27
CA GLN A 30 5.43 -9.84 10.66
C GLN A 30 4.84 -8.51 11.16
N PRO A 31 5.49 -7.34 10.99
CA PRO A 31 4.97 -6.06 11.47
C PRO A 31 3.61 -5.65 10.88
N PHE A 32 3.22 -6.18 9.72
CA PHE A 32 1.91 -5.90 9.12
C PHE A 32 0.72 -6.45 9.92
N SER A 33 0.96 -7.40 10.82
CA SER A 33 -0.08 -8.01 11.68
C SER A 33 -0.13 -7.38 13.07
N LEU A 34 0.88 -6.62 13.45
CA LEU A 34 0.99 -5.96 14.74
C LEU A 34 0.53 -4.51 14.63
N SER A 35 -0.12 -4.00 15.67
CA SER A 35 -0.50 -2.59 15.73
C SER A 35 0.74 -1.69 15.80
N SER A 36 0.57 -0.43 15.35
CA SER A 36 1.61 0.61 15.48
C SER A 36 2.04 0.81 16.94
N LYS A 37 1.12 0.62 17.88
CA LYS A 37 1.38 0.72 19.34
C LYS A 37 2.24 -0.45 19.87
N GLU A 38 2.23 -1.57 19.19
CA GLU A 38 3.02 -2.78 19.53
C GLU A 38 4.32 -2.88 18.71
N GLY A 39 4.70 -1.81 18.04
CA GLY A 39 5.90 -1.77 17.19
C GLY A 39 5.69 -2.35 15.78
N GLY A 40 4.44 -2.57 15.38
CA GLY A 40 4.07 -2.98 14.02
C GLY A 40 3.73 -1.80 13.11
N PHE A 41 3.09 -2.10 11.99
CA PHE A 41 2.66 -1.12 10.99
C PHE A 41 1.15 -0.97 10.89
N LYS A 42 0.38 -1.84 11.54
CA LYS A 42 -1.07 -1.85 11.43
C LYS A 42 -1.69 -0.70 12.20
N ALA A 43 -2.39 0.16 11.49
CA ALA A 43 -3.32 1.16 12.03
C ALA A 43 -4.74 0.85 11.55
N VAL A 44 -5.75 1.49 12.17
CA VAL A 44 -7.14 1.34 11.76
C VAL A 44 -7.80 2.71 11.76
N PHE A 45 -8.22 3.17 10.59
CA PHE A 45 -8.94 4.43 10.44
C PHE A 45 -10.44 4.23 10.71
N MET A 46 -11.03 5.10 11.52
CA MET A 46 -12.46 5.07 11.91
C MET A 46 -12.96 3.67 12.38
N ASN A 47 -12.08 2.91 13.06
CA ASN A 47 -12.35 1.55 13.55
C ASN A 47 -12.75 0.54 12.44
N THR A 48 -12.52 0.85 11.17
CA THR A 48 -13.00 0.06 10.03
C THR A 48 -11.91 -0.25 9.03
N TYR A 49 -11.15 0.76 8.61
CA TYR A 49 -10.24 0.64 7.48
C TYR A 49 -8.82 0.33 7.96
N VAL A 50 -8.31 -0.85 7.61
CA VAL A 50 -6.94 -1.28 7.92
C VAL A 50 -5.95 -0.49 7.07
N TRP A 51 -4.91 0.02 7.74
CA TRP A 51 -3.84 0.77 7.11
C TRP A 51 -2.48 0.22 7.53
N TYR A 52 -1.46 0.38 6.69
CA TYR A 52 -0.08 0.02 6.99
C TYR A 52 0.75 1.29 7.02
N GLU A 53 1.10 1.72 8.22
CA GLU A 53 1.80 2.97 8.46
C GLU A 53 3.23 2.94 7.92
N GLU A 54 3.63 4.01 7.22
CA GLU A 54 5.02 4.24 6.85
C GLU A 54 5.85 4.60 8.09
N TYR A 55 5.26 5.38 8.97
CA TYR A 55 5.82 5.82 10.24
C TYR A 55 4.83 5.49 11.35
N PRO A 56 5.12 4.50 12.22
CA PRO A 56 4.25 4.19 13.35
C PRO A 56 4.30 5.34 14.37
N THR A 57 3.39 6.29 14.23
CA THR A 57 3.24 7.45 15.11
C THR A 57 2.03 7.29 16.03
N SER A 58 1.94 8.09 17.07
CA SER A 58 0.75 8.20 17.90
C SER A 58 0.34 9.67 18.04
N PRO A 59 -0.82 10.06 17.54
CA PRO A 59 -1.78 9.26 16.75
C PRO A 59 -1.26 8.85 15.38
N ASP A 60 -1.95 7.86 14.77
CA ASP A 60 -1.62 7.33 13.43
C ASP A 60 -1.73 8.42 12.36
N SER A 61 -0.89 8.35 11.33
CA SER A 61 -0.71 9.42 10.32
C SER A 61 -1.40 9.16 8.99
N PHE A 62 -1.58 7.91 8.60
CA PHE A 62 -2.22 7.51 7.35
C PHE A 62 -1.58 8.14 6.10
N VAL A 63 -0.24 7.99 5.95
CA VAL A 63 0.51 8.52 4.80
C VAL A 63 0.19 7.71 3.54
N LEU A 64 -0.30 8.38 2.48
CA LEU A 64 -0.85 7.70 1.31
C LEU A 64 0.19 6.97 0.46
N ASN A 65 1.29 7.64 0.06
CA ASN A 65 2.32 7.01 -0.76
C ASN A 65 2.99 5.84 -0.05
N GLY A 66 3.27 5.98 1.25
CA GLY A 66 3.86 4.91 2.06
C GLY A 66 2.98 3.67 2.14
N PHE A 67 1.67 3.87 2.25
CA PHE A 67 0.70 2.77 2.21
C PHE A 67 0.68 2.06 0.86
N MET A 68 0.61 2.81 -0.24
CA MET A 68 0.61 2.23 -1.58
C MET A 68 1.89 1.45 -1.89
N TYR A 69 3.05 1.93 -1.44
CA TYR A 69 4.30 1.15 -1.50
C TYR A 69 4.25 -0.13 -0.66
N SER A 70 3.59 -0.09 0.50
CA SER A 70 3.39 -1.30 1.32
C SER A 70 2.55 -2.35 0.60
N LEU A 71 1.50 -1.92 -0.12
CA LEU A 71 0.68 -2.82 -0.94
C LEU A 71 1.50 -3.47 -2.05
N LEU A 72 2.31 -2.70 -2.78
CA LEU A 72 3.20 -3.26 -3.81
C LEU A 72 4.20 -4.27 -3.23
N GLY A 73 4.75 -4.00 -2.05
CA GLY A 73 5.62 -4.96 -1.37
C GLY A 73 4.93 -6.26 -0.99
N LEU A 74 3.69 -6.18 -0.50
CA LEU A 74 2.87 -7.36 -0.19
C LEU A 74 2.53 -8.16 -1.46
N TYR A 75 2.22 -7.48 -2.56
CA TYR A 75 1.99 -8.10 -3.86
C TYR A 75 3.23 -8.82 -4.38
N ASP A 76 4.39 -8.16 -4.38
CA ASP A 76 5.66 -8.73 -4.85
C ASP A 76 5.99 -10.01 -4.05
N LEU A 77 5.86 -9.97 -2.71
CA LEU A 77 6.07 -11.14 -1.86
C LEU A 77 5.07 -12.26 -2.16
N TRP A 78 3.78 -11.95 -2.22
CA TRP A 78 2.75 -12.92 -2.53
C TRP A 78 3.02 -13.63 -3.86
N LYS A 79 3.22 -12.88 -4.94
CA LYS A 79 3.44 -13.47 -6.27
C LYS A 79 4.72 -14.30 -6.36
N THR A 80 5.78 -13.86 -5.68
CA THR A 80 7.01 -14.65 -5.60
C THR A 80 6.80 -15.99 -4.88
N LEU A 81 6.10 -15.98 -3.74
CA LEU A 81 5.83 -17.19 -2.99
C LEU A 81 4.84 -18.13 -3.70
N GLU A 82 3.83 -17.57 -4.38
CA GLU A 82 2.90 -18.33 -5.22
C GLU A 82 3.64 -19.08 -6.33
N HIS A 83 4.55 -18.41 -7.03
CA HIS A 83 5.37 -19.03 -8.09
C HIS A 83 6.29 -20.13 -7.55
N LEU A 84 6.89 -19.92 -6.39
CA LEU A 84 7.73 -20.93 -5.75
C LEU A 84 6.95 -22.14 -5.21
N ASP A 85 5.68 -22.00 -4.88
CA ASP A 85 4.80 -23.08 -4.40
C ASP A 85 4.45 -24.09 -5.52
N ASP A 86 4.47 -23.69 -6.78
CA ASP A 86 4.20 -24.54 -7.94
C ASP A 86 5.29 -25.60 -8.20
N GLU A 87 6.50 -25.44 -7.71
CA GLU A 87 7.60 -26.42 -7.83
C GLU A 87 7.63 -27.41 -6.64
N LYS A 88 7.52 -28.69 -6.66
CA LYS A 88 7.29 -29.73 -5.62
C LYS A 88 8.38 -29.94 -4.56
N ASN A 89 8.29 -29.32 -3.36
CA ASN A 89 9.22 -29.59 -2.24
C ASN A 89 8.61 -29.36 -0.84
N GLU A 90 8.97 -30.11 0.21
CA GLU A 90 8.33 -30.08 1.55
C GLU A 90 8.47 -28.75 2.33
N HIS A 91 9.48 -27.93 2.04
CA HIS A 91 9.66 -26.58 2.59
C HIS A 91 8.49 -25.61 2.26
N ARG A 92 7.61 -26.02 1.40
CA ARG A 92 6.52 -25.33 0.74
C ARG A 92 5.28 -25.04 1.56
N LYS A 93 4.91 -25.94 2.47
CA LYS A 93 3.69 -25.73 3.27
C LYS A 93 3.74 -24.43 4.07
N MET A 94 4.95 -24.06 4.50
CA MET A 94 5.21 -22.80 5.21
C MET A 94 5.26 -21.60 4.24
N LEU A 95 5.78 -21.76 3.03
CA LEU A 95 5.81 -20.72 2.00
C LEU A 95 4.40 -20.43 1.49
N GLY A 96 3.58 -21.45 1.24
CA GLY A 96 2.19 -21.31 0.81
C GLY A 96 1.33 -20.54 1.83
N SER A 97 1.44 -20.87 3.13
CA SER A 97 0.71 -20.14 4.17
C SER A 97 1.15 -18.67 4.30
N THR A 98 2.44 -18.40 4.10
CA THR A 98 2.99 -17.04 4.10
C THR A 98 2.53 -16.26 2.87
N GLY A 99 2.52 -16.88 1.70
CA GLY A 99 1.99 -16.30 0.47
C GLY A 99 0.50 -15.95 0.59
N GLN A 100 -0.31 -16.85 1.15
CA GLN A 100 -1.73 -16.60 1.41
C GLN A 100 -1.94 -15.45 2.41
N LYS A 101 -1.09 -15.35 3.43
CA LYS A 101 -1.13 -14.21 4.35
C LYS A 101 -0.80 -12.89 3.66
N ALA A 102 0.22 -12.85 2.81
CA ALA A 102 0.59 -11.66 2.04
C ALA A 102 -0.55 -11.25 1.09
N LYS A 103 -1.16 -12.23 0.39
CA LYS A 103 -2.35 -12.02 -0.46
C LYS A 103 -3.51 -11.41 0.33
N TRP A 104 -3.82 -11.97 1.48
CA TRP A 104 -4.91 -11.48 2.34
C TRP A 104 -4.66 -10.05 2.82
N LEU A 105 -3.43 -9.74 3.24
CA LEU A 105 -3.04 -8.38 3.66
C LEU A 105 -3.13 -7.40 2.49
N PHE A 106 -2.67 -7.79 1.30
CA PHE A 106 -2.80 -7.00 0.08
C PHE A 106 -4.27 -6.68 -0.24
N GLY A 107 -5.13 -7.70 -0.28
CA GLY A 107 -6.55 -7.53 -0.60
C GLY A 107 -7.30 -6.67 0.44
N ASN A 108 -7.02 -6.84 1.74
CA ASN A 108 -7.59 -5.98 2.78
C ASN A 108 -7.13 -4.53 2.63
N GLY A 109 -5.84 -4.33 2.38
CA GLY A 109 -5.28 -3.00 2.17
C GLY A 109 -5.85 -2.33 0.92
N THR A 110 -6.01 -3.06 -0.18
CA THR A 110 -6.61 -2.51 -1.41
C THR A 110 -8.04 -2.02 -1.18
N ARG A 111 -8.88 -2.82 -0.50
CA ARG A 111 -10.24 -2.38 -0.12
C ARG A 111 -10.22 -1.12 0.74
N SER A 112 -9.30 -1.04 1.70
CA SER A 112 -9.14 0.17 2.52
C SER A 112 -8.66 1.36 1.68
N LEU A 113 -7.73 1.15 0.74
CA LEU A 113 -7.28 2.20 -0.18
C LEU A 113 -8.46 2.80 -0.93
N VAL A 114 -9.23 1.95 -1.63
CA VAL A 114 -10.40 2.39 -2.43
C VAL A 114 -11.40 3.17 -1.59
N ALA A 115 -11.75 2.65 -0.40
CA ALA A 115 -12.69 3.31 0.50
C ALA A 115 -12.17 4.64 1.06
N MET A 116 -10.85 4.79 1.22
CA MET A 116 -10.24 5.97 1.83
C MET A 116 -9.76 7.02 0.82
N LEU A 117 -9.59 6.68 -0.46
CA LEU A 117 -9.16 7.65 -1.49
C LEU A 117 -9.97 8.95 -1.50
N PRO A 118 -11.31 8.97 -1.30
CA PRO A 118 -12.06 10.23 -1.24
C PRO A 118 -11.61 11.18 -0.12
N PHE A 119 -11.08 10.68 1.00
CA PHE A 119 -10.58 11.52 2.09
C PHE A 119 -9.26 12.25 1.74
N TYR A 120 -8.56 11.76 0.73
CA TYR A 120 -7.32 12.37 0.23
C TYR A 120 -7.57 13.35 -0.92
N ASP A 121 -8.74 13.35 -1.54
CA ASP A 121 -9.06 14.22 -2.67
C ASP A 121 -9.41 15.65 -2.21
N THR A 122 -8.68 16.63 -2.73
CA THR A 122 -8.92 18.06 -2.41
C THR A 122 -9.71 18.81 -3.51
N GLY A 123 -10.11 18.08 -4.57
CA GLY A 123 -10.74 18.71 -5.75
C GLY A 123 -9.76 19.43 -6.68
N SER A 124 -8.48 19.52 -6.30
CA SER A 124 -7.42 20.18 -7.10
C SER A 124 -6.04 19.55 -6.91
N GLY A 125 -5.96 18.49 -6.15
CA GLY A 125 -4.77 17.73 -5.77
C GLY A 125 -5.12 16.67 -4.75
N SER A 126 -4.14 16.26 -3.95
CA SER A 126 -4.35 15.30 -2.87
C SER A 126 -3.73 15.77 -1.56
N THR A 127 -4.20 15.23 -0.43
CA THR A 127 -3.50 15.36 0.85
C THR A 127 -2.37 14.33 0.93
N TYR A 128 -1.33 14.65 1.69
CA TYR A 128 -0.20 13.75 1.93
C TYR A 128 -0.54 12.66 2.93
N ASP A 129 -1.27 13.05 3.98
CA ASP A 129 -1.68 12.19 5.10
C ASP A 129 -3.08 12.62 5.60
N LEU A 130 -3.65 11.87 6.56
CA LEU A 130 -4.94 12.18 7.18
C LEU A 130 -4.81 12.63 8.64
N ARG A 131 -3.68 13.19 9.05
CA ARG A 131 -3.49 13.68 10.44
C ARG A 131 -4.49 14.75 10.86
N HIS A 132 -5.05 15.49 9.92
CA HIS A 132 -6.10 16.46 10.21
C HIS A 132 -7.37 15.80 10.79
N PHE A 133 -7.64 14.52 10.51
CA PHE A 133 -8.72 13.77 11.16
C PHE A 133 -8.35 13.28 12.57
N THR A 134 -7.08 12.96 12.81
CA THR A 134 -6.64 12.36 14.07
C THR A 134 -6.12 13.37 15.09
N MET A 135 -5.60 14.50 14.63
CA MET A 135 -4.99 15.54 15.46
C MET A 135 -5.72 16.88 15.37
N GLY A 136 -6.61 17.04 14.40
CA GLY A 136 -7.21 18.34 14.05
C GLY A 136 -6.25 19.23 13.26
N GLY A 137 -6.70 20.43 12.92
CA GLY A 137 -5.95 21.41 12.14
C GLY A 137 -6.17 21.28 10.62
N PRO A 138 -5.42 22.03 9.83
CA PRO A 138 -5.59 22.01 8.37
C PRO A 138 -5.01 20.72 7.75
N PRO A 139 -5.58 20.23 6.63
CA PRO A 139 -5.05 19.10 5.90
C PRO A 139 -3.66 19.41 5.35
N LYS A 140 -2.74 18.46 5.42
CA LYS A 140 -1.41 18.55 4.82
C LYS A 140 -1.51 18.20 3.35
N LEU A 141 -1.50 19.23 2.50
CA LEU A 141 -1.53 19.05 1.06
C LEU A 141 -0.25 18.36 0.56
N ALA A 142 -0.41 17.40 -0.35
CA ALA A 142 0.71 16.82 -1.07
C ALA A 142 1.31 17.91 -2.00
N ARG A 143 2.63 18.13 -1.89
CA ARG A 143 3.32 18.93 -2.90
C ARG A 143 3.19 18.23 -4.26
N TRP A 144 3.49 18.95 -5.32
CA TRP A 144 3.34 18.44 -6.68
C TRP A 144 4.06 17.10 -6.93
N ASP A 145 5.26 16.95 -6.38
CA ASP A 145 6.06 15.71 -6.46
C ASP A 145 5.38 14.52 -5.76
N TYR A 146 4.78 14.75 -4.58
CA TYR A 146 4.01 13.72 -3.88
C TYR A 146 2.69 13.43 -4.56
N HIS A 147 1.99 14.46 -5.06
CA HIS A 147 0.75 14.25 -5.80
C HIS A 147 0.99 13.42 -7.08
N SER A 148 2.04 13.74 -7.85
CA SER A 148 2.43 12.93 -9.03
C SER A 148 2.82 11.50 -8.65
N THR A 149 3.46 11.31 -7.50
CA THR A 149 3.78 9.98 -6.96
C THR A 149 2.50 9.21 -6.63
N HIS A 150 1.50 9.85 -6.01
CA HIS A 150 0.20 9.22 -5.73
C HIS A 150 -0.46 8.74 -7.02
N VAL A 151 -0.53 9.59 -8.05
CA VAL A 151 -1.10 9.25 -9.36
C VAL A 151 -0.38 8.06 -9.99
N ASN A 152 0.95 8.10 -10.03
CA ASN A 152 1.75 7.02 -10.61
C ASN A 152 1.56 5.70 -9.86
N LEU A 153 1.55 5.73 -8.52
CA LEU A 153 1.35 4.52 -7.71
C LEU A 153 -0.04 3.92 -7.90
N MET A 154 -1.08 4.74 -8.06
CA MET A 154 -2.43 4.26 -8.37
C MET A 154 -2.49 3.58 -9.73
N PHE A 155 -1.84 4.14 -10.77
CA PHE A 155 -1.75 3.46 -12.07
C PHE A 155 -1.00 2.13 -11.96
N VAL A 156 0.10 2.07 -11.21
CA VAL A 156 0.82 0.81 -10.97
C VAL A 156 -0.05 -0.19 -10.22
N LEU A 157 -0.72 0.22 -9.14
CA LEU A 157 -1.61 -0.66 -8.37
C LEU A 157 -2.76 -1.19 -9.20
N SER A 158 -3.34 -0.38 -10.10
CA SER A 158 -4.42 -0.83 -10.99
C SER A 158 -4.01 -1.97 -11.92
N THR A 159 -2.72 -2.15 -12.20
CA THR A 159 -2.22 -3.28 -13.02
C THR A 159 -2.15 -4.59 -12.26
N VAL A 160 -2.18 -4.56 -10.93
CA VAL A 160 -1.96 -5.72 -10.06
C VAL A 160 -3.15 -6.06 -9.16
N VAL A 161 -4.14 -5.19 -9.06
CA VAL A 161 -5.39 -5.42 -8.33
C VAL A 161 -6.26 -6.39 -9.11
N GLU A 162 -6.67 -7.51 -8.45
CA GLU A 162 -7.46 -8.58 -9.09
C GLU A 162 -8.97 -8.28 -9.11
N ASN A 163 -9.47 -7.47 -8.17
CA ASN A 163 -10.89 -7.10 -8.13
C ASN A 163 -11.17 -5.98 -9.15
N GLU A 164 -11.99 -6.25 -10.18
CA GLU A 164 -12.24 -5.31 -11.27
C GLU A 164 -12.93 -4.02 -10.79
N ALA A 165 -13.85 -4.08 -9.82
CA ALA A 165 -14.51 -2.88 -9.30
C ALA A 165 -13.53 -1.96 -8.55
N ASP A 166 -12.63 -2.54 -7.74
CA ASP A 166 -11.57 -1.81 -7.05
C ASP A 166 -10.60 -1.19 -8.06
N LYS A 167 -10.21 -1.94 -9.09
CA LYS A 167 -9.34 -1.48 -10.18
C LYS A 167 -9.95 -0.33 -10.96
N GLU A 168 -11.22 -0.42 -11.36
CA GLU A 168 -11.95 0.65 -12.04
C GLU A 168 -11.99 1.92 -11.20
N THR A 169 -12.30 1.79 -9.90
CA THR A 169 -12.32 2.93 -8.96
C THR A 169 -10.95 3.59 -8.85
N ILE A 170 -9.88 2.79 -8.72
CA ILE A 170 -8.50 3.31 -8.65
C ILE A 170 -8.15 4.06 -9.95
N LEU A 171 -8.49 3.50 -11.12
CA LEU A 171 -8.22 4.12 -12.42
C LEU A 171 -9.00 5.42 -12.61
N GLU A 172 -10.27 5.46 -12.21
CA GLU A 172 -11.10 6.66 -12.29
C GLU A 172 -10.49 7.79 -11.45
N ILE A 173 -10.14 7.51 -10.20
CA ILE A 173 -9.55 8.49 -9.29
C ILE A 173 -8.16 8.92 -9.78
N ALA A 174 -7.32 7.98 -10.22
CA ALA A 174 -6.00 8.28 -10.77
C ALA A 174 -6.10 9.21 -11.99
N GLY A 175 -7.03 8.95 -12.91
CA GLY A 175 -7.28 9.78 -14.07
C GLY A 175 -7.80 11.17 -13.70
N ARG A 176 -8.67 11.27 -12.67
CA ARG A 176 -9.13 12.56 -12.14
C ARG A 176 -7.97 13.34 -11.52
N TRP A 177 -7.15 12.73 -10.70
CA TRP A 177 -6.00 13.37 -10.06
C TRP A 177 -4.89 13.74 -11.07
N GLN A 178 -4.73 12.95 -12.14
CA GLN A 178 -3.83 13.32 -13.24
C GLN A 178 -4.26 14.61 -13.92
N ARG A 179 -5.58 14.83 -14.09
CA ARG A 179 -6.12 16.09 -14.64
C ARG A 179 -5.86 17.31 -13.72
N TYR A 180 -5.81 17.11 -12.41
CA TYR A 180 -5.40 18.19 -11.48
C TYR A 180 -3.97 18.67 -11.74
N MET A 181 -3.08 17.80 -12.20
CA MET A 181 -1.69 18.17 -12.52
C MET A 181 -1.57 19.16 -13.70
N ILE A 182 -2.59 19.23 -14.55
CA ILE A 182 -2.68 20.18 -15.67
C ILE A 182 -3.68 21.33 -15.40
N GLY A 183 -4.02 21.54 -14.13
CA GLY A 183 -4.83 22.67 -13.67
C GLY A 183 -6.34 22.47 -13.73
N GLN A 184 -6.84 21.30 -14.15
CA GLN A 184 -8.26 20.99 -14.03
C GLN A 184 -8.63 20.82 -12.55
N ARG A 185 -9.86 21.13 -12.22
CA ARG A 185 -10.41 20.98 -10.86
C ARG A 185 -11.69 20.17 -10.91
N ALA A 186 -12.04 19.54 -9.79
CA ALA A 186 -13.35 18.92 -9.66
C ALA A 186 -14.43 20.00 -9.67
N ASP A 187 -15.55 19.68 -10.31
CA ASP A 187 -16.74 20.50 -10.21
C ASP A 187 -17.26 20.41 -8.77
N HIS A 188 -17.42 21.57 -8.15
CA HIS A 188 -18.06 21.65 -6.84
C HIS A 188 -19.57 21.78 -7.10
N ASN A 189 -20.33 20.79 -6.67
CA ASN A 189 -21.79 20.86 -6.60
C ASN A 189 -22.22 21.69 -5.39
#